data_7f5a7bcf70d1b94efc0f7fc553efd09a
#
_entry.id   7f5a7bcf70d1b94efc0f7fc553efd09a
#
_cell.length_a   1.000
_cell.length_b   1.000
_cell.length_c   1.000
_cell.angle_alpha   90.00
_cell.angle_beta   90.00
_cell.angle_gamma   90.00
#
_symmetry.space_group_name_H-M   'P 1'
#
loop_
_entity.id
_entity.type
_entity.pdbx_description
1 polymer ?
#
loop_
_entity_poly.entity_id
_entity_poly.type
_entity_poly.pdbx_seq_one_letter_code
_entity_poly.pdbx_strand_id
1 'polypeptide(L)'
;MMMVPEAWQQDQNMSATKRAFYEFHSAQMEPWDGPASIAFTDGKYIGAVLDRNGLRPSRYYVTHDDKVIMASEVGVLKVDPENVKSKGRLQPGRMFLIDFEAGRMIPDEELKIEFANKRPYSEWLSTHKIALTDIQQHVNDSGYQPGTLLALSLIHI
;
A
#
# COMPACT_ATOMS: atom_id res chain seq x y z
N MET A 1 -1.13 2.93 -2.10
CA MET A 1 -1.12 1.46 -2.08
C MET A 1 0.25 0.91 -1.71
N MET A 2 1.33 1.26 -2.40
CA MET A 2 2.65 0.61 -2.19
C MET A 2 3.39 1.05 -0.93
N MET A 3 3.14 2.24 -0.39
CA MET A 3 3.73 2.64 0.90
C MET A 3 3.33 1.70 2.04
N VAL A 4 2.06 1.28 2.07
CA VAL A 4 1.54 0.32 3.04
C VAL A 4 0.69 -0.69 2.26
N PRO A 5 1.32 -1.71 1.65
CA PRO A 5 0.59 -2.74 0.93
C PRO A 5 -0.13 -3.69 1.89
N GLU A 6 -1.22 -4.30 1.41
CA GLU A 6 -1.80 -5.44 2.09
C GLU A 6 -0.83 -6.65 2.07
N ALA A 7 -1.07 -7.64 2.91
CA ALA A 7 -0.28 -8.86 2.96
C ALA A 7 -0.52 -9.70 1.68
N TRP A 8 0.29 -9.51 0.66
CA TRP A 8 0.10 -10.10 -0.66
C TRP A 8 0.93 -11.35 -0.94
N GLN A 9 2.11 -11.46 -0.31
CA GLN A 9 3.11 -12.49 -0.67
C GLN A 9 2.61 -13.91 -0.39
N GLN A 10 1.92 -14.12 0.72
CA GLN A 10 1.45 -15.44 1.16
C GLN A 10 -0.06 -15.63 0.98
N ASP A 11 -0.79 -14.65 0.46
CA ASP A 11 -2.22 -14.76 0.23
C ASP A 11 -2.51 -15.63 -0.99
N GLN A 12 -2.90 -16.89 -0.76
CA GLN A 12 -3.23 -17.84 -1.82
C GLN A 12 -4.52 -17.49 -2.57
N ASN A 13 -5.38 -16.67 -1.98
CA ASN A 13 -6.67 -16.26 -2.57
C ASN A 13 -6.55 -15.02 -3.46
N MET A 14 -5.40 -14.36 -3.44
CA MET A 14 -5.18 -13.16 -4.24
C MET A 14 -5.11 -13.49 -5.74
N SER A 15 -5.84 -12.72 -6.56
CA SER A 15 -5.81 -12.87 -8.02
C SER A 15 -4.38 -12.68 -8.58
N ALA A 16 -4.06 -13.40 -9.65
CA ALA A 16 -2.76 -13.31 -10.31
C ALA A 16 -2.42 -11.89 -10.76
N THR A 17 -3.40 -11.14 -11.25
CA THR A 17 -3.22 -9.74 -11.69
C THR A 17 -2.86 -8.82 -10.54
N LYS A 18 -3.56 -8.93 -9.41
CA LYS A 18 -3.27 -8.13 -8.21
C LYS A 18 -1.91 -8.50 -7.62
N ARG A 19 -1.56 -9.79 -7.61
CA ARG A 19 -0.23 -10.26 -7.19
C ARG A 19 0.88 -9.68 -8.07
N ALA A 20 0.72 -9.72 -9.39
CA ALA A 20 1.70 -9.16 -10.33
C ALA A 20 1.89 -7.65 -10.14
N PHE A 21 0.82 -6.91 -9.85
CA PHE A 21 0.91 -5.49 -9.50
C PHE A 21 1.81 -5.27 -8.27
N TYR A 22 1.57 -6.00 -7.19
CA TYR A 22 2.38 -5.87 -5.97
C TYR A 22 3.82 -6.31 -6.19
N GLU A 23 4.04 -7.41 -6.88
CA GLU A 23 5.37 -7.93 -7.17
C GLU A 23 6.19 -6.96 -8.01
N PHE A 24 5.60 -6.39 -9.07
CA PHE A 24 6.26 -5.40 -9.90
C PHE A 24 6.69 -4.16 -9.11
N HIS A 25 5.78 -3.61 -8.32
CA HIS A 25 6.06 -2.40 -7.56
C HIS A 25 6.96 -2.64 -6.33
N SER A 26 6.97 -3.83 -5.78
CA SER A 26 7.86 -4.18 -4.65
C SER A 26 9.34 -4.13 -5.01
N ALA A 27 9.68 -4.28 -6.29
CA ALA A 27 11.04 -4.10 -6.79
C ALA A 27 11.47 -2.63 -6.85
N GLN A 28 10.53 -1.69 -6.78
CA GLN A 28 10.80 -0.25 -6.92
C GLN A 28 10.76 0.48 -5.57
N MET A 29 10.02 -0.03 -4.60
CA MET A 29 9.82 0.64 -3.32
C MET A 29 9.60 -0.37 -2.20
N GLU A 30 10.35 -0.20 -1.12
CA GLU A 30 10.10 -0.92 0.11
C GLU A 30 8.86 -0.37 0.84
N PRO A 31 8.06 -1.23 1.47
CA PRO A 31 6.94 -0.78 2.28
C PRO A 31 7.43 -0.03 3.52
N TRP A 32 6.69 0.99 3.90
CA TRP A 32 6.95 1.72 5.14
C TRP A 32 6.60 0.85 6.34
N ASP A 33 7.41 0.94 7.36
CA ASP A 33 7.19 0.28 8.65
C ASP A 33 7.01 1.31 9.78
N GLY A 34 6.39 0.86 10.87
CA GLY A 34 6.08 1.67 12.02
C GLY A 34 4.66 2.25 12.04
N PRO A 35 4.23 2.77 13.21
CA PRO A 35 2.89 3.30 13.41
C PRO A 35 2.65 4.56 12.56
N ALA A 36 1.70 4.50 11.65
CA ALA A 36 1.35 5.63 10.78
C ALA A 36 -0.14 5.68 10.46
N SER A 37 -0.66 6.89 10.33
CA SER A 37 -1.92 7.19 9.67
C SER A 37 -1.65 8.31 8.68
N ILE A 38 -1.72 7.99 7.41
CA ILE A 38 -1.27 8.86 6.32
C ILE A 38 -2.50 9.32 5.56
N ALA A 39 -2.70 10.63 5.49
CA ALA A 39 -3.70 11.25 4.63
C ALA A 39 -3.01 11.87 3.41
N PHE A 40 -3.65 11.82 2.26
CA PHE A 40 -3.14 12.37 1.01
C PHE A 40 -4.27 12.93 0.15
N THR A 41 -3.93 13.85 -0.74
CA THR A 41 -4.85 14.40 -1.74
C THR A 41 -4.08 14.87 -2.98
N ASP A 42 -4.76 14.84 -4.12
CA ASP A 42 -4.30 15.44 -5.38
C ASP A 42 -5.26 16.52 -5.90
N GLY A 43 -6.26 16.89 -5.07
CA GLY A 43 -7.29 17.88 -5.41
C GLY A 43 -8.57 17.26 -5.99
N LYS A 44 -8.51 16.06 -6.57
CA LYS A 44 -9.67 15.28 -7.04
C LYS A 44 -10.07 14.20 -6.06
N TYR A 45 -9.09 13.62 -5.41
CA TYR A 45 -9.25 12.57 -4.42
C TYR A 45 -8.73 13.04 -3.07
N ILE A 46 -9.34 12.55 -2.02
CA ILE A 46 -8.75 12.52 -0.70
C ILE A 46 -8.74 11.09 -0.19
N GLY A 47 -7.61 10.67 0.33
CA GLY A 47 -7.46 9.31 0.81
C GLY A 47 -6.70 9.22 2.10
N ALA A 48 -6.78 8.06 2.70
CA ALA A 48 -6.01 7.73 3.89
C ALA A 48 -5.69 6.23 3.95
N VAL A 49 -4.58 5.93 4.59
CA VAL A 49 -4.12 4.57 4.83
C VAL A 49 -3.49 4.49 6.23
N LEU A 50 -3.74 3.37 6.91
CA LEU A 50 -3.06 3.05 8.17
C LEU A 50 -1.78 2.26 7.93
N ASP A 51 -0.93 2.23 8.95
CA ASP A 51 0.17 1.29 9.02
C ASP A 51 -0.31 -0.17 8.90
N ARG A 52 0.61 -1.04 8.54
CA ARG A 52 0.39 -2.47 8.31
C ARG A 52 -0.33 -3.19 9.47
N ASN A 53 -0.06 -2.79 10.70
CA ASN A 53 -0.63 -3.39 11.91
C ASN A 53 -1.85 -2.63 12.44
N GLY A 54 -2.17 -1.45 11.89
CA GLY A 54 -3.28 -0.61 12.34
C GLY A 54 -3.11 -0.10 13.76
N LEU A 55 -1.88 0.22 14.15
CA LEU A 55 -1.54 0.67 15.50
C LEU A 55 -2.06 2.08 15.79
N ARG A 56 -2.10 2.93 14.77
CA ARG A 56 -2.69 4.27 14.90
C ARG A 56 -4.21 4.19 14.83
N PRO A 57 -4.93 4.78 15.77
CA PRO A 57 -6.37 4.92 15.64
C PRO A 57 -6.69 5.91 14.51
N SER A 58 -7.70 5.61 13.72
CA SER A 58 -8.24 6.53 12.73
C SER A 58 -9.70 6.20 12.47
N ARG A 59 -10.57 7.17 12.67
CA ARG A 59 -12.01 7.02 12.57
C ARG A 59 -12.57 8.04 11.61
N TYR A 60 -13.71 7.73 11.02
CA TYR A 60 -14.40 8.68 10.15
C TYR A 60 -15.91 8.69 10.40
N TYR A 61 -16.50 9.82 10.09
CA TYR A 61 -17.95 10.03 9.98
C TYR A 61 -18.29 10.49 8.59
N VAL A 62 -19.38 9.97 8.05
CA VAL A 62 -20.04 10.51 6.86
C VAL A 62 -21.32 11.15 7.35
N THR A 63 -21.58 12.37 6.95
CA THR A 63 -22.75 13.15 7.40
C THR A 63 -23.84 13.17 6.31
N HIS A 64 -25.05 13.54 6.70
CA HIS A 64 -26.18 13.71 5.77
C HIS A 64 -26.02 14.93 4.87
N ASP A 65 -25.19 15.89 5.25
CA ASP A 65 -24.84 17.07 4.44
C ASP A 65 -23.54 16.83 3.60
N ASP A 66 -23.28 15.56 3.25
CA ASP A 66 -22.22 15.10 2.35
C ASP A 66 -20.80 15.52 2.76
N LYS A 67 -20.53 15.59 4.05
CA LYS A 67 -19.18 15.79 4.58
C LYS A 67 -18.60 14.47 5.07
N VAL A 68 -17.30 14.32 4.91
CA VAL A 68 -16.53 13.24 5.54
C VAL A 68 -15.51 13.86 6.49
N ILE A 69 -15.55 13.42 7.73
CA ILE A 69 -14.66 13.90 8.79
C ILE A 69 -13.85 12.70 9.24
N MET A 70 -12.54 12.80 9.09
CA MET A 70 -11.61 11.75 9.53
C MET A 70 -10.66 12.34 10.57
N ALA A 71 -10.47 11.62 11.66
CA ALA A 71 -9.55 12.01 12.73
C ALA A 71 -9.02 10.78 13.48
N SER A 72 -7.89 10.95 14.15
CA SER A 72 -7.33 9.93 15.05
C SER A 72 -8.24 9.67 16.26
N GLU A 73 -8.98 10.67 16.70
CA GLU A 73 -9.85 10.59 17.86
C GLU A 73 -11.28 11.04 17.55
N VAL A 74 -12.22 10.51 18.33
CA VAL A 74 -13.63 10.93 18.28
C VAL A 74 -13.78 12.28 18.99
N GLY A 75 -14.56 13.19 18.41
CA GLY A 75 -14.88 14.46 19.05
C GLY A 75 -13.92 15.62 18.75
N VAL A 76 -12.98 15.43 17.82
CA VAL A 76 -12.12 16.52 17.33
C VAL A 76 -12.94 17.66 16.72
N LEU A 77 -14.01 17.31 16.00
CA LEU A 77 -15.04 18.25 15.58
C LEU A 77 -16.37 17.85 16.21
N LYS A 78 -17.11 18.86 16.68
CA LYS A 78 -18.46 18.65 17.16
C LYS A 78 -19.39 18.38 15.98
N VAL A 79 -19.87 17.16 15.86
CA VAL A 79 -20.85 16.73 14.86
C VAL A 79 -22.14 16.40 15.59
N ASP A 80 -23.26 16.94 15.09
CA ASP A 80 -24.58 16.57 15.61
C ASP A 80 -24.81 15.07 15.35
N PRO A 81 -25.15 14.27 16.37
CA PRO A 81 -25.42 12.86 16.21
C PRO A 81 -26.51 12.55 15.16
N GLU A 82 -27.52 13.42 15.03
CA GLU A 82 -28.59 13.28 14.06
C GLU A 82 -28.12 13.51 12.61
N ASN A 83 -27.02 14.24 12.43
CA ASN A 83 -26.42 14.47 11.11
C ASN A 83 -25.46 13.36 10.69
N VAL A 84 -25.16 12.39 11.54
CA VAL A 84 -24.24 11.27 11.19
C VAL A 84 -24.98 10.21 10.39
N LYS A 85 -24.66 10.10 9.11
CA LYS A 85 -25.18 9.09 8.19
C LYS A 85 -24.52 7.72 8.41
N SER A 86 -23.21 7.72 8.55
CA SER A 86 -22.44 6.50 8.85
C SER A 86 -21.14 6.83 9.57
N LYS A 87 -20.60 5.85 10.27
CA LYS A 87 -19.32 5.95 10.99
C LYS A 87 -18.52 4.68 10.81
N GLY A 88 -17.21 4.84 10.77
CA GLY A 88 -16.30 3.71 10.64
C GLY A 88 -14.91 4.01 11.16
N ARG A 89 -14.04 3.05 10.98
CA ARG A 89 -12.60 3.20 11.23
C ARG A 89 -11.82 2.69 10.04
N LEU A 90 -10.66 3.27 9.81
CA LEU A 90 -9.69 2.77 8.86
C LEU A 90 -9.22 1.37 9.29
N GLN A 91 -8.97 0.53 8.33
CA GLN A 91 -8.48 -0.83 8.55
C GLN A 91 -7.07 -0.97 7.96
N PRO A 92 -6.18 -1.74 8.59
CA PRO A 92 -4.85 -2.01 8.05
C PRO A 92 -4.95 -2.72 6.68
N GLY A 93 -4.04 -2.38 5.76
CA GLY A 93 -4.03 -2.94 4.41
C GLY A 93 -5.18 -2.53 3.50
N ARG A 94 -6.06 -1.62 3.97
CA ARG A 94 -7.17 -1.07 3.17
C ARG A 94 -7.01 0.41 2.97
N MET A 95 -7.28 0.84 1.75
CA MET A 95 -7.32 2.25 1.41
C MET A 95 -8.71 2.83 1.67
N PHE A 96 -8.72 4.01 2.27
CA PHE A 96 -9.89 4.86 2.33
C PHE A 96 -9.73 5.92 1.24
N LEU A 97 -10.64 6.02 0.30
CA LEU A 97 -10.57 6.97 -0.79
C LEU A 97 -11.94 7.59 -1.06
N ILE A 98 -11.97 8.90 -1.22
CA ILE A 98 -13.13 9.68 -1.61
C ILE A 98 -12.82 10.32 -2.96
N ASP A 99 -13.70 10.14 -3.92
CA ASP A 99 -13.68 10.79 -5.21
C ASP A 99 -14.65 11.98 -5.18
N PHE A 100 -14.12 13.20 -5.33
CA PHE A 100 -14.92 14.42 -5.32
C PHE A 100 -15.72 14.62 -6.60
N GLU A 101 -15.23 14.11 -7.74
CA GLU A 101 -15.95 14.21 -9.00
C GLU A 101 -17.14 13.23 -9.02
N ALA A 102 -16.92 12.01 -8.55
CA ALA A 102 -17.99 11.00 -8.43
C ALA A 102 -18.87 11.19 -7.19
N GLY A 103 -18.47 12.02 -6.23
CA GLY A 103 -19.20 12.27 -4.98
C GLY A 103 -19.41 11.05 -4.11
N ARG A 104 -18.43 10.11 -4.11
CA ARG A 104 -18.56 8.85 -3.37
C ARG A 104 -17.24 8.36 -2.74
N MET A 105 -17.39 7.50 -1.76
CA MET A 105 -16.28 6.68 -1.27
C MET A 105 -16.06 5.51 -2.24
N ILE A 106 -14.81 5.29 -2.64
CA ILE A 106 -14.43 4.17 -3.50
C ILE A 106 -14.08 2.99 -2.60
N PRO A 107 -14.71 1.82 -2.78
CA PRO A 107 -14.34 0.60 -2.07
C PRO A 107 -12.89 0.19 -2.35
N ASP A 108 -12.18 -0.25 -1.32
CA ASP A 108 -10.78 -0.67 -1.41
C ASP A 108 -10.53 -1.71 -2.52
N GLU A 109 -11.39 -2.69 -2.65
CA GLU A 109 -11.24 -3.75 -3.65
C GLU A 109 -11.45 -3.22 -5.09
N GLU A 110 -12.39 -2.30 -5.29
CA GLU A 110 -12.61 -1.63 -6.58
C GLU A 110 -11.34 -0.91 -7.01
N LEU A 111 -10.76 -0.12 -6.09
CA LEU A 111 -9.53 0.62 -6.33
C LEU A 111 -8.35 -0.31 -6.66
N LYS A 112 -8.19 -1.39 -5.90
CA LYS A 112 -7.10 -2.35 -6.10
C LYS A 112 -7.21 -3.08 -7.42
N ILE A 113 -8.41 -3.46 -7.83
CA ILE A 113 -8.68 -4.09 -9.14
C ILE A 113 -8.37 -3.11 -10.26
N GLU A 114 -8.80 -1.87 -10.16
CA GLU A 114 -8.52 -0.84 -11.16
C GLU A 114 -7.01 -0.67 -11.36
N PHE A 115 -6.25 -0.44 -10.27
CA PHE A 115 -4.80 -0.26 -10.36
C PHE A 115 -4.07 -1.50 -10.85
N ALA A 116 -4.50 -2.70 -10.44
CA ALA A 116 -3.89 -3.94 -10.88
C ALA A 116 -4.07 -4.20 -12.38
N ASN A 117 -5.15 -3.69 -12.97
CA ASN A 117 -5.43 -3.83 -14.41
C ASN A 117 -4.93 -2.66 -15.25
N LYS A 118 -4.37 -1.61 -14.65
CA LYS A 118 -3.98 -0.40 -15.35
C LYS A 118 -2.83 -0.60 -16.33
N ARG A 119 -1.98 -1.58 -16.10
CA ARG A 119 -0.82 -1.93 -16.91
C ARG A 119 -0.63 -3.45 -16.99
N PRO A 120 0.08 -3.98 -17.98
CA PRO A 120 0.32 -5.40 -18.14
C PRO A 120 1.47 -5.91 -17.25
N TYR A 121 1.34 -5.78 -15.95
CA TYR A 121 2.38 -6.10 -14.96
C TYR A 121 2.84 -7.57 -15.04
N SER A 122 1.93 -8.49 -15.29
CA SER A 122 2.26 -9.92 -15.44
C SER A 122 3.18 -10.18 -16.65
N GLU A 123 2.92 -9.49 -17.76
CA GLU A 123 3.76 -9.59 -18.97
C GLU A 123 5.15 -9.01 -18.72
N TRP A 124 5.21 -7.84 -18.06
CA TRP A 124 6.48 -7.21 -17.72
C TRP A 124 7.33 -8.07 -16.80
N LEU A 125 6.72 -8.69 -15.77
CA LEU A 125 7.43 -9.60 -14.89
C LEU A 125 7.93 -10.85 -15.62
N SER A 126 7.10 -11.47 -16.47
CA SER A 126 7.50 -12.67 -17.20
C SER A 126 8.66 -12.42 -18.17
N THR A 127 8.75 -11.21 -18.72
CA THR A 127 9.76 -10.85 -19.71
C THR A 127 11.06 -10.32 -19.10
N HIS A 128 10.96 -9.57 -17.99
CA HIS A 128 12.09 -8.80 -17.47
C HIS A 128 12.58 -9.23 -16.08
N LYS A 129 11.83 -10.09 -15.38
CA LYS A 129 12.26 -10.58 -14.08
C LYS A 129 13.40 -11.59 -14.24
N ILE A 130 14.54 -11.27 -13.64
CA ILE A 130 15.71 -12.16 -13.58
C ILE A 130 15.84 -12.65 -12.13
N ALA A 131 15.93 -13.95 -11.92
CA ALA A 131 16.14 -14.50 -10.59
C ALA A 131 17.59 -14.30 -10.16
N LEU A 132 17.80 -13.98 -8.87
CA LEU A 132 19.13 -13.80 -8.32
C LEU A 132 20.04 -15.05 -8.51
N THR A 133 19.44 -16.23 -8.46
CA THR A 133 20.12 -17.51 -8.72
C THR A 133 20.71 -17.59 -10.12
N ASP A 134 20.04 -17.00 -11.12
CA ASP A 134 20.51 -17.01 -12.51
C ASP A 134 21.74 -16.09 -12.66
N ILE A 135 21.78 -14.98 -11.92
CA ILE A 135 22.92 -14.07 -11.89
C ILE A 135 24.10 -14.72 -11.16
N GLN A 136 23.88 -15.44 -10.08
CA GLN A 136 24.93 -16.11 -9.30
C GLN A 136 25.67 -17.18 -10.11
N GLN A 137 25.02 -17.85 -11.04
CA GLN A 137 25.67 -18.83 -11.93
C GLN A 137 26.75 -18.18 -12.82
N HIS A 138 26.59 -16.92 -13.20
CA HIS A 138 27.56 -16.18 -14.00
C HIS A 138 28.68 -15.55 -13.19
N VAL A 139 28.50 -15.34 -11.87
CA VAL A 139 29.48 -14.69 -10.98
C VAL A 139 30.48 -15.71 -10.41
N ASN A 140 30.14 -16.98 -10.37
CA ASN A 140 31.04 -18.04 -9.86
C ASN A 140 32.33 -18.20 -10.67
N ASP A 141 32.40 -17.64 -11.88
CA ASP A 141 33.62 -17.64 -12.72
C ASP A 141 34.58 -16.48 -12.44
N SER A 142 34.23 -15.53 -11.57
CA SER A 142 35.02 -14.32 -11.35
C SER A 142 36.09 -14.43 -10.26
N GLY A 143 36.25 -15.59 -9.63
CA GLY A 143 37.26 -15.81 -8.59
C GLY A 143 37.09 -15.00 -7.29
N TYR A 144 35.92 -14.36 -7.11
CA TYR A 144 35.62 -13.60 -5.92
C TYR A 144 35.40 -14.52 -4.71
N GLN A 145 36.22 -14.34 -3.68
CA GLN A 145 36.06 -15.05 -2.41
C GLN A 145 34.96 -14.36 -1.57
N PRO A 146 33.92 -15.08 -1.13
CA PRO A 146 32.82 -14.50 -0.33
C PRO A 146 33.27 -13.75 0.92
N GLY A 147 34.36 -14.17 1.53
CA GLY A 147 34.95 -13.51 2.71
C GLY A 147 35.49 -12.10 2.45
N THR A 148 35.90 -11.79 1.21
CA THR A 148 36.41 -10.45 0.86
C THR A 148 35.29 -9.41 0.80
N LEU A 149 34.08 -9.79 0.31
CA LEU A 149 32.92 -8.92 0.31
C LEU A 149 32.40 -8.65 1.72
N LEU A 150 32.45 -9.65 2.62
CA LEU A 150 32.04 -9.49 4.00
C LEU A 150 33.00 -8.53 4.75
N ALA A 151 34.31 -8.63 4.51
CA ALA A 151 35.32 -7.73 5.10
C ALA A 151 35.11 -6.29 4.62
N LEU A 152 34.79 -6.06 3.34
CA LEU A 152 34.54 -4.72 2.80
C LEU A 152 33.23 -4.13 3.34
N SER A 153 32.23 -4.95 3.60
CA SER A 153 30.94 -4.52 4.19
C SER A 153 31.05 -4.10 5.64
N LEU A 154 31.97 -4.72 6.42
CA LEU A 154 32.19 -4.42 7.84
C LEU A 154 33.06 -3.18 8.08
N ILE A 155 33.71 -2.64 7.06
CA ILE A 155 34.55 -1.41 7.17
C ILE A 155 33.66 -0.14 7.16
N HIS A 156 32.38 -0.24 6.79
CA HIS A 156 31.45 0.88 6.70
C HIS A 156 30.39 0.94 7.84
N ILE A 157 30.58 0.17 8.91
CA ILE A 157 29.76 0.25 10.13
C ILE A 157 30.60 1.00 11.24
#